data_0ebdc7c6dc85bf9d1c8d86604d5ba4be
#
_entry.id   0ebdc7c6dc85bf9d1c8d86604d5ba4be
#
_cell.length_a   1.000
_cell.length_b   1.000
_cell.length_c   1.000
_cell.angle_alpha   90.00
_cell.angle_beta   90.00
_cell.angle_gamma   90.00
#
_symmetry.space_group_name_H-M   'P 1'
#
loop_
_entity.id
_entity.type
_entity.pdbx_description
1 polymer ?
#
loop_
_entity_poly.entity_id
_entity_poly.type
_entity_poly.pdbx_seq_one_letter_code
_entity_poly.pdbx_strand_id
1 'polypeptide(L)' 'MKELNGVKYIERLPVEKSENAPLFVLIHGYGSNEEDLFSFADDLPTNAHIVSVRALYDIAYGGYAWYDI' A
#
# COMPACT_ATOMS: atom_id res chain seq x y z
N MET A 1 4.04 10.61 -1.16
CA MET A 1 2.88 9.73 -1.29
C MET A 1 2.07 10.11 -2.50
N LYS A 2 1.57 9.13 -3.23
CA LYS A 2 0.76 9.37 -4.42
C LYS A 2 -0.72 9.30 -4.09
N GLU A 3 -1.55 9.83 -4.98
CA GLU A 3 -3.00 9.81 -4.80
C GLU A 3 -3.67 9.61 -6.16
N LEU A 4 -4.70 8.76 -6.19
CA LEU A 4 -5.51 8.53 -7.38
C LEU A 4 -6.98 8.41 -6.97
N ASN A 5 -7.82 9.28 -7.52
CA ASN A 5 -9.27 9.30 -7.21
C ASN A 5 -9.57 9.35 -5.71
N GLY A 6 -8.78 10.13 -4.97
CA GLY A 6 -8.96 10.28 -3.53
C GLY A 6 -8.31 9.20 -2.67
N VAL A 7 -7.71 8.20 -3.28
CA VAL A 7 -7.01 7.13 -2.54
C VAL A 7 -5.52 7.41 -2.53
N LYS A 8 -4.95 7.52 -1.33
CA LYS A 8 -3.51 7.74 -1.17
C LYS A 8 -2.79 6.39 -1.08
N TYR A 9 -1.59 6.33 -1.64
CA TYR A 9 -0.84 5.09 -1.66
C TYR A 9 0.67 5.32 -1.73
N ILE A 10 1.42 4.31 -1.29
CA ILE A 10 2.87 4.23 -1.46
C ILE A 10 3.14 3.21 -2.55
N GLU A 11 4.13 3.50 -3.39
CA GLU A 11 4.43 2.65 -4.54
C GLU A 11 5.91 2.32 -4.61
N ARG A 12 6.24 1.08 -4.93
CA ARG A 12 7.59 0.67 -5.30
C ARG A 12 7.54 0.09 -6.71
N LEU A 13 8.24 0.72 -7.62
CA LEU A 13 8.36 0.22 -8.99
C LEU A 13 9.31 -0.98 -9.01
N PRO A 14 9.17 -1.88 -10.00
CA PRO A 14 10.09 -3.01 -10.12
C PRO A 14 11.54 -2.54 -10.24
N VAL A 15 12.43 -3.18 -9.51
CA VAL A 15 13.87 -2.92 -9.63
C VAL A 15 14.39 -3.51 -10.94
N GLU A 16 13.87 -4.67 -11.32
CA GLU A 16 14.21 -5.32 -12.57
C GLU A 16 13.04 -5.27 -13.53
N LYS A 17 13.30 -4.91 -14.78
CA LYS A 17 12.25 -4.89 -15.80
C LYS A 17 11.89 -6.30 -16.21
N SER A 18 10.60 -6.57 -16.28
CA SER A 18 10.06 -7.86 -16.71
C SER A 18 8.77 -7.61 -17.47
N GLU A 19 8.54 -8.37 -18.54
CA GLU A 19 7.31 -8.26 -19.31
C GLU A 19 6.07 -8.68 -18.48
N ASN A 20 6.29 -9.56 -17.50
CA ASN A 20 5.23 -10.09 -16.68
C ASN A 20 5.47 -9.77 -15.20
N ALA A 21 5.84 -8.52 -14.90
CA ALA A 21 6.05 -8.11 -13.51
C ALA A 21 4.77 -8.28 -12.69
N PRO A 22 4.82 -9.02 -11.58
CA PRO A 22 3.63 -9.17 -10.74
C PRO A 22 3.29 -7.85 -10.05
N LEU A 23 1.99 -7.64 -9.82
CA LEU A 23 1.49 -6.50 -9.05
C LEU A 23 0.99 -7.00 -7.71
N PHE A 24 1.54 -6.44 -6.64
CA PHE A 24 1.07 -6.72 -5.28
C PHE A 24 0.37 -5.48 -4.74
N VAL A 25 -0.88 -5.63 -4.33
CA VAL A 25 -1.64 -4.57 -3.67
C VAL A 25 -1.76 -4.94 -2.20
N LEU A 26 -1.17 -4.12 -1.33
CA LEU A 26 -1.16 -4.37 0.10
C LEU A 26 -2.30 -3.59 0.76
N ILE A 27 -3.17 -4.30 1.48
CA ILE A 27 -4.34 -3.72 2.13
C ILE A 27 -4.20 -3.92 3.63
N HIS A 28 -4.02 -2.81 4.36
CA HIS A 28 -3.83 -2.88 5.82
C HIS A 28 -5.15 -3.12 6.55
N GLY A 29 -5.05 -3.56 7.81
CA GLY A 29 -6.22 -3.77 8.66
C GLY A 29 -6.69 -2.49 9.34
N TYR A 30 -7.78 -2.59 10.08
CA TYR A 30 -8.37 -1.48 10.83
C TYR A 30 -7.34 -0.89 11.80
N GLY A 31 -7.22 0.43 11.78
CA GLY A 31 -6.31 1.14 12.67
C GLY A 31 -4.85 1.14 12.25
N SER A 32 -4.53 0.48 11.14
CA SER A 32 -3.17 0.45 10.62
C SER A 32 -3.02 1.53 9.53
N ASN A 33 -1.99 1.42 8.72
CA ASN A 33 -1.73 2.38 7.66
C ASN A 33 -0.91 1.73 6.53
N GLU A 34 -0.69 2.50 5.47
CA GLU A 34 0.03 2.03 4.28
C GLU A 34 1.50 1.70 4.58
N GLU A 35 2.10 2.32 5.57
CA GLU A 35 3.51 2.10 5.89
C GLU A 35 3.75 0.80 6.63
N ASP A 36 2.80 0.37 7.46
CA ASP A 36 2.93 -0.88 8.22
C ASP A 36 3.15 -2.08 7.31
N LEU A 37 2.35 -2.21 6.26
CA LEU A 37 2.49 -3.31 5.31
C LEU A 37 3.62 -3.08 4.34
N PHE A 38 3.91 -1.83 4.01
CA PHE A 38 4.97 -1.53 3.05
C PHE A 38 6.35 -1.97 3.56
N SER A 39 6.50 -2.13 4.88
CA SER A 39 7.74 -2.66 5.46
C SER A 39 8.04 -4.09 4.98
N PHE A 40 7.03 -4.82 4.51
CA PHE A 40 7.22 -6.16 3.94
C PHE A 40 7.68 -6.14 2.48
N ALA A 41 7.77 -4.96 1.87
CA ALA A 41 8.12 -4.85 0.45
C ALA A 41 9.47 -5.48 0.12
N ASP A 42 10.43 -5.41 1.06
CA ASP A 42 11.76 -5.97 0.86
C ASP A 42 11.74 -7.51 0.80
N ASP A 43 10.70 -8.13 1.32
CA ASP A 43 10.53 -9.58 1.29
C ASP A 43 9.81 -10.06 0.02
N LEU A 44 9.35 -9.12 -0.81
CA LEU A 44 8.65 -9.44 -2.06
C LEU A 44 9.63 -9.39 -3.24
N PRO A 45 9.29 -10.06 -4.35
CA PRO A 45 10.21 -10.11 -5.50
C PRO A 45 10.63 -8.73 -6.00
N THR A 46 11.89 -8.60 -6.40
CA THR A 46 12.44 -7.33 -6.89
C THR A 46 11.85 -6.90 -8.23
N ASN A 47 11.30 -7.84 -9.00
CA ASN A 47 10.62 -7.53 -10.25
C ASN A 47 9.14 -7.17 -10.06
N ALA A 48 8.68 -7.09 -8.82
CA ALA A 48 7.27 -6.80 -8.53
C ALA A 48 7.00 -5.31 -8.41
N HIS A 49 5.85 -4.90 -8.92
CA HIS A 49 5.30 -3.56 -8.67
C HIS A 49 4.43 -3.67 -7.40
N ILE A 50 4.74 -2.88 -6.40
CA ILE A 50 4.08 -2.95 -5.10
C ILE A 50 3.35 -1.65 -4.82
N VAL A 51 2.07 -1.75 -4.47
CA VAL A 51 1.24 -0.60 -4.10
C VAL A 51 0.63 -0.88 -2.74
N SER A 52 0.90 0.00 -1.77
CA SER A 52 0.29 -0.09 -0.45
C SER A 52 -0.67 1.08 -0.28
N VAL A 53 -1.95 0.78 -0.13
CA VAL A 53 -3.01 1.79 -0.12
C VAL A 53 -3.38 2.20 1.29
N ARG A 54 -3.71 3.49 1.46
CA ARG A 54 -4.23 4.01 2.72
C ARG A 54 -5.75 3.92 2.71
N ALA A 55 -6.33 3.39 3.78
CA ALA A 55 -7.78 3.36 3.93
C ALA A 55 -8.34 4.79 4.00
N LEU A 56 -9.62 4.94 3.67
CA LEU A 56 -10.23 6.25 3.42
C LEU A 56 -10.58 7.03 4.68
N TYR A 57 -10.78 6.36 5.82
CA TYR A 57 -11.26 7.01 7.04
C TYR A 57 -10.18 7.12 8.09
N ASP A 58 -9.98 8.34 8.63
CA ASP A 58 -9.10 8.58 9.76
C ASP A 58 -9.77 8.08 11.03
N ILE A 59 -8.96 7.59 11.98
CA ILE A 59 -9.47 7.25 13.31
C ILE A 59 -8.76 8.07 14.38
N ALA A 60 -9.40 8.17 15.56
CA ALA A 60 -9.03 9.14 16.60
C ALA A 60 -7.60 8.98 17.13
N TYR A 61 -7.04 7.80 17.09
CA TYR A 61 -5.71 7.50 17.68
C TYR A 61 -4.61 7.39 16.65
N GLY A 62 -4.85 7.89 15.46
CA GLY A 62 -3.93 7.72 14.34
C GLY A 62 -4.20 6.39 13.63
N GLY A 63 -3.83 6.29 12.39
CA GLY A 63 -4.16 5.14 11.56
C GLY A 63 -5.45 5.36 10.78
N TYR A 64 -5.86 4.35 10.03
CA TYR A 64 -6.93 4.49 9.04
C TYR A 64 -7.82 3.26 9.02
N ALA A 65 -9.05 3.44 8.57
CA ALA A 65 -10.03 2.36 8.46
C ALA A 65 -10.70 2.39 7.10
N TRP A 66 -11.15 1.21 6.64
CA TRP A 66 -11.80 1.07 5.35
C TRP A 66 -13.29 1.42 5.40
N TYR A 67 -13.85 1.47 6.60
CA TYR A 67 -15.25 1.77 6.80
C TYR A 67 -15.43 2.60 8.06
N ASP A 68 -16.51 3.33 8.10
CA ASP A 68 -16.87 4.18 9.25
C ASP A 68 -17.67 3.34 10.23
N ILE A 69 -17.21 3.33 11.48
CA ILE A 69 -17.90 2.56 12.53
C ILE A 69 -18.63 3.53 13.44
#